data_97a711f2012ffe429b047979f4379bc1
#
_entry.id   97a711f2012ffe429b047979f4379bc1
#
_cell.length_a   1.000
_cell.length_b   1.000
_cell.length_c   1.000
_cell.angle_alpha   90.00
_cell.angle_beta   90.00
_cell.angle_gamma   90.00
#
_symmetry.space_group_name_H-M   'P 1'
#
loop_
_entity.id
_entity.type
_entity.pdbx_description
1 polymer ?
#
loop_
_entity_poly.entity_id
_entity_poly.type
_entity_poly.pdbx_seq_one_letter_code
_entity_poly.pdbx_strand_id
1 'polypeptide(L)'
;KCIFEGVKYMRELDKEGRSPRYVAFISLVTLVFLIFIGRLFAIQILEASKYEERALQNRIRTNVIKATRGEIYDRDGKLLAKNITGYMLVHYATKQIDSTDVKILREIQSFNMDQIRERLSKEKKSRQEKLLETIIDIKKISELTGYTTDYIITRFFKQPRMGTDKLILVIEDLDKNIALKAIEKINSDRIDILEYNKRLYPEDNIASHVIGNVKPIDEKEYEKLKDEGYQNTDLIGKKGVEKYYDKEMKGQDGIENVEVDAKGNTIRRLENTDSIAGKSLYLSIDLELQKFMTKAFEGKNGVFIAMEAKTGKIITFVSYPEISLNLLSSRIPDAQWNELVNSKTKPLVNKGVAGLYPPGSTYKAVTGAAILESGISPYE
;
A
#
# COMPACT_ATOMS: atom_id res chain seq x y z
N LYS A 1 -36.94 14.87 -65.85
CA LYS A 1 -36.92 16.34 -66.17
C LYS A 1 -36.03 17.12 -65.26
N CYS A 2 -36.09 16.99 -63.92
CA CYS A 2 -35.26 17.74 -62.98
C CYS A 2 -33.75 17.52 -63.14
N ILE A 3 -33.31 16.31 -63.54
CA ILE A 3 -31.84 16.02 -63.67
C ILE A 3 -31.28 16.70 -64.91
N PHE A 4 -32.08 16.84 -65.96
CA PHE A 4 -31.71 17.51 -67.25
C PHE A 4 -31.63 19.03 -67.10
N GLU A 5 -32.49 19.65 -66.31
CA GLU A 5 -32.40 21.07 -65.98
C GLU A 5 -31.24 21.43 -65.13
N GLY A 6 -30.88 20.55 -64.15
CA GLY A 6 -29.70 20.74 -63.33
C GLY A 6 -28.37 20.71 -64.10
N VAL A 7 -28.28 19.81 -65.12
CA VAL A 7 -27.10 19.73 -66.02
C VAL A 7 -27.04 20.94 -66.97
N LYS A 8 -28.20 21.51 -67.39
CA LYS A 8 -28.24 22.69 -68.20
C LYS A 8 -27.83 23.95 -67.43
N TYR A 9 -28.25 24.03 -66.16
CA TYR A 9 -27.85 25.12 -65.26
C TYR A 9 -26.36 25.07 -64.94
N MET A 10 -25.78 23.89 -64.80
CA MET A 10 -24.36 23.74 -64.62
C MET A 10 -23.54 24.12 -65.89
N ARG A 11 -24.11 23.93 -67.09
CA ARG A 11 -23.48 24.31 -68.35
C ARG A 11 -23.52 25.81 -68.64
N GLU A 12 -24.49 26.54 -68.10
CA GLU A 12 -24.57 28.02 -68.22
C GLU A 12 -23.64 28.72 -67.23
N LEU A 13 -23.38 28.11 -66.08
CA LEU A 13 -22.37 28.60 -65.10
C LEU A 13 -20.92 28.48 -65.59
N ASP A 14 -20.67 27.66 -66.60
CA ASP A 14 -19.34 27.45 -67.19
C ASP A 14 -18.94 28.52 -68.22
N LYS A 15 -19.89 29.43 -68.64
CA LYS A 15 -19.63 30.51 -69.63
C LYS A 15 -19.20 31.84 -68.97
N GLU A 16 -19.44 32.03 -67.69
CA GLU A 16 -18.81 33.11 -66.96
C GLU A 16 -17.51 32.58 -66.37
N GLY A 17 -16.36 32.98 -66.96
CA GLY A 17 -15.03 32.51 -66.59
C GLY A 17 -14.84 32.55 -65.07
N ARG A 18 -14.81 31.39 -64.45
CA ARG A 18 -14.54 31.21 -63.01
C ARG A 18 -13.24 31.96 -62.71
N SER A 19 -13.28 32.97 -61.86
CA SER A 19 -12.05 33.69 -61.52
C SER A 19 -10.99 32.70 -61.03
N PRO A 20 -9.73 32.85 -61.44
CA PRO A 20 -8.66 31.88 -61.08
C PRO A 20 -8.53 31.72 -59.55
N ARG A 21 -9.05 32.66 -58.79
CA ARG A 21 -9.12 32.59 -57.31
C ARG A 21 -10.12 31.55 -56.82
N TYR A 22 -11.25 31.37 -57.52
CA TYR A 22 -12.30 30.38 -57.15
C TYR A 22 -11.82 28.94 -57.44
N VAL A 23 -11.16 28.76 -58.60
CA VAL A 23 -10.57 27.47 -58.96
C VAL A 23 -9.46 27.10 -57.98
N ALA A 24 -8.60 28.05 -57.63
CA ALA A 24 -7.55 27.84 -56.64
C ALA A 24 -8.08 27.49 -55.26
N PHE A 25 -9.18 28.14 -54.81
CA PHE A 25 -9.83 27.84 -53.54
C PHE A 25 -10.43 26.43 -53.52
N ILE A 26 -11.19 26.04 -54.56
CA ILE A 26 -11.74 24.67 -54.67
C ILE A 26 -10.62 23.63 -54.69
N SER A 27 -9.55 23.87 -55.46
CA SER A 27 -8.41 22.96 -55.53
C SER A 27 -7.73 22.78 -54.17
N LEU A 28 -7.57 23.86 -53.39
CA LEU A 28 -7.03 23.82 -52.03
C LEU A 28 -7.93 22.99 -51.10
N VAL A 29 -9.26 23.25 -51.12
CA VAL A 29 -10.21 22.51 -50.29
C VAL A 29 -10.23 21.03 -50.68
N THR A 30 -10.21 20.69 -51.97
CA THR A 30 -10.14 19.32 -52.44
C THR A 30 -8.84 18.63 -51.99
N LEU A 31 -7.71 19.31 -52.09
CA LEU A 31 -6.42 18.79 -51.64
C LEU A 31 -6.45 18.47 -50.14
N VAL A 32 -6.96 19.38 -49.32
CA VAL A 32 -7.13 19.15 -47.86
C VAL A 32 -8.03 17.95 -47.61
N PHE A 33 -9.14 17.84 -48.34
CA PHE A 33 -10.07 16.71 -48.20
C PHE A 33 -9.41 15.36 -48.58
N LEU A 34 -8.60 15.34 -49.65
CA LEU A 34 -7.85 14.15 -50.05
C LEU A 34 -6.79 13.76 -48.96
N ILE A 35 -6.14 14.73 -48.34
CA ILE A 35 -5.23 14.45 -47.24
C ILE A 35 -5.98 13.83 -46.04
N PHE A 36 -7.17 14.33 -45.69
CA PHE A 36 -7.97 13.75 -44.62
C PHE A 36 -8.45 12.33 -44.98
N ILE A 37 -8.92 12.10 -46.20
CA ILE A 37 -9.30 10.75 -46.66
C ILE A 37 -8.11 9.80 -46.61
N GLY A 38 -6.96 10.22 -47.10
CA GLY A 38 -5.73 9.42 -47.03
C GLY A 38 -5.32 9.10 -45.58
N ARG A 39 -5.48 10.07 -44.66
CA ARG A 39 -5.18 9.85 -43.21
C ARG A 39 -6.20 8.92 -42.56
N LEU A 40 -7.49 9.08 -42.88
CA LEU A 40 -8.53 8.18 -42.40
C LEU A 40 -8.31 6.74 -42.90
N PHE A 41 -7.98 6.56 -44.17
CA PHE A 41 -7.64 5.24 -44.73
C PHE A 41 -6.42 4.64 -44.00
N ALA A 42 -5.37 5.41 -43.74
CA ALA A 42 -4.20 4.94 -43.01
C ALA A 42 -4.56 4.48 -41.59
N ILE A 43 -5.39 5.25 -40.86
CA ILE A 43 -5.80 4.91 -39.48
C ILE A 43 -6.74 3.70 -39.47
N GLN A 44 -7.72 3.65 -40.40
CA GLN A 44 -8.78 2.63 -40.36
C GLN A 44 -8.38 1.31 -41.01
N ILE A 45 -7.43 1.32 -41.94
CA ILE A 45 -7.03 0.12 -42.69
C ILE A 45 -5.58 -0.29 -42.36
N LEU A 46 -4.62 0.62 -42.50
CA LEU A 46 -3.20 0.27 -42.32
C LEU A 46 -2.79 0.16 -40.85
N GLU A 47 -3.35 0.99 -40.00
CA GLU A 47 -3.04 1.02 -38.55
C GLU A 47 -4.17 0.44 -37.69
N ALA A 48 -5.22 -0.16 -38.30
CA ALA A 48 -6.42 -0.66 -37.60
C ALA A 48 -6.07 -1.62 -36.47
N SER A 49 -5.24 -2.63 -36.75
CA SER A 49 -4.80 -3.62 -35.74
C SER A 49 -4.09 -3.00 -34.54
N LYS A 50 -3.27 -1.98 -34.77
CA LYS A 50 -2.57 -1.26 -33.70
C LYS A 50 -3.52 -0.47 -32.80
N TYR A 51 -4.55 0.14 -33.37
CA TYR A 51 -5.56 0.87 -32.58
C TYR A 51 -6.53 -0.08 -31.89
N GLU A 52 -6.85 -1.22 -32.50
CA GLU A 52 -7.65 -2.28 -31.91
C GLU A 52 -6.94 -2.91 -30.72
N GLU A 53 -5.64 -3.22 -30.84
CA GLU A 53 -4.82 -3.71 -29.74
C GLU A 53 -4.74 -2.71 -28.59
N ARG A 54 -4.52 -1.43 -28.86
CA ARG A 54 -4.55 -0.37 -27.83
C ARG A 54 -5.92 -0.21 -27.18
N ALA A 55 -7.01 -0.34 -27.96
CA ALA A 55 -8.36 -0.29 -27.43
C ALA A 55 -8.64 -1.50 -26.52
N LEU A 56 -8.16 -2.68 -26.88
CA LEU A 56 -8.24 -3.89 -26.05
C LEU A 56 -7.41 -3.74 -24.76
N GLN A 57 -6.18 -3.25 -24.86
CA GLN A 57 -5.34 -2.99 -23.68
C GLN A 57 -5.98 -1.99 -22.70
N ASN A 58 -6.67 -0.97 -23.21
CA ASN A 58 -7.40 -0.01 -22.37
C ASN A 58 -8.69 -0.58 -21.75
N ARG A 59 -9.19 -1.71 -22.25
CA ARG A 59 -10.36 -2.40 -21.71
C ARG A 59 -10.00 -3.46 -20.68
N ILE A 60 -8.76 -3.94 -20.66
CA ILE A 60 -8.32 -4.96 -19.71
C ILE A 60 -7.74 -4.27 -18.50
N ARG A 61 -8.35 -4.51 -17.36
CA ARG A 61 -7.81 -4.11 -16.05
C ARG A 61 -7.28 -5.35 -15.35
N THR A 62 -6.01 -5.30 -14.96
CA THR A 62 -5.35 -6.35 -14.20
C THR A 62 -5.44 -6.01 -12.71
N ASN A 63 -6.15 -6.81 -11.96
CA ASN A 63 -6.23 -6.74 -10.51
C ASN A 63 -5.28 -7.78 -9.91
N VAL A 64 -4.49 -7.39 -8.94
CA VAL A 64 -3.63 -8.32 -8.20
C VAL A 64 -4.41 -8.90 -7.03
N ILE A 65 -4.51 -10.23 -7.00
CA ILE A 65 -5.09 -10.98 -5.86
C ILE A 65 -3.95 -11.27 -4.89
N LYS A 66 -3.87 -10.52 -3.80
CA LYS A 66 -2.80 -10.68 -2.82
C LYS A 66 -2.83 -12.06 -2.17
N ALA A 67 -1.68 -12.72 -2.15
CA ALA A 67 -1.50 -13.97 -1.44
C ALA A 67 -1.65 -13.77 0.08
N THR A 68 -2.22 -14.77 0.74
CA THR A 68 -2.27 -14.79 2.20
C THR A 68 -0.88 -15.17 2.73
N ARG A 69 -0.31 -14.33 3.60
CA ARG A 69 0.97 -14.61 4.25
C ARG A 69 0.87 -15.83 5.16
N GLY A 70 1.90 -16.68 5.19
CA GLY A 70 1.96 -17.84 6.07
C GLY A 70 1.76 -17.48 7.55
N GLU A 71 1.16 -18.35 8.32
CA GLU A 71 0.96 -18.18 9.76
C GLU A 71 2.17 -18.67 10.56
N ILE A 72 2.31 -18.21 11.80
CA ILE A 72 3.37 -18.64 12.70
C ILE A 72 2.74 -19.33 13.89
N TYR A 73 3.23 -20.53 14.19
CA TYR A 73 2.78 -21.36 15.29
C TYR A 73 3.93 -21.66 16.26
N ASP A 74 3.60 -21.92 17.50
CA ASP A 74 4.51 -22.49 18.46
C ASP A 74 4.73 -24.01 18.22
N ARG A 75 5.48 -24.67 19.08
CA ARG A 75 5.77 -26.10 18.99
C ARG A 75 4.52 -27.00 19.07
N ASP A 76 3.46 -26.54 19.72
CA ASP A 76 2.22 -27.27 19.98
C ASP A 76 1.09 -26.87 19.01
N GLY A 77 1.38 -26.01 18.03
CA GLY A 77 0.41 -25.53 17.05
C GLY A 77 -0.46 -24.36 17.52
N LYS A 78 -0.08 -23.67 18.61
CA LYS A 78 -0.76 -22.46 19.05
C LYS A 78 -0.33 -21.28 18.18
N LEU A 79 -1.30 -20.43 17.81
CA LEU A 79 -1.06 -19.28 16.93
C LEU A 79 -0.25 -18.17 17.60
N LEU A 80 0.87 -17.81 16.97
CA LEU A 80 1.72 -16.67 17.34
C LEU A 80 1.53 -15.49 16.38
N ALA A 81 1.23 -15.75 15.10
CA ALA A 81 0.90 -14.72 14.12
C ALA A 81 -0.05 -15.26 13.06
N LYS A 82 -1.09 -14.48 12.75
CA LYS A 82 -2.11 -14.79 11.73
C LYS A 82 -2.46 -13.57 10.90
N ASN A 83 -3.24 -13.81 9.84
CA ASN A 83 -3.81 -12.72 9.05
C ASN A 83 -5.28 -12.57 9.39
N ILE A 84 -5.73 -11.31 9.42
CA ILE A 84 -7.15 -10.95 9.57
C ILE A 84 -7.50 -9.92 8.50
N THR A 85 -8.78 -9.79 8.19
CA THR A 85 -9.25 -8.68 7.34
C THR A 85 -9.17 -7.38 8.13
N GLY A 86 -8.36 -6.46 7.63
CA GLY A 86 -8.33 -5.07 8.04
C GLY A 86 -9.14 -4.21 7.08
N TYR A 87 -9.52 -3.02 7.51
CA TYR A 87 -10.24 -2.04 6.71
C TYR A 87 -9.44 -0.74 6.64
N MET A 88 -9.35 -0.15 5.45
CA MET A 88 -8.70 1.14 5.26
C MET A 88 -9.64 2.08 4.53
N LEU A 89 -9.69 3.34 4.96
CA LEU A 89 -10.41 4.39 4.25
C LEU A 89 -9.47 5.11 3.32
N VAL A 90 -9.83 5.12 2.05
CA VAL A 90 -9.08 5.75 0.97
C VAL A 90 -9.87 6.89 0.34
N HIS A 91 -9.16 7.83 -0.27
CA HIS A 91 -9.74 8.92 -1.03
C HIS A 91 -9.08 9.03 -2.40
N TYR A 92 -9.88 9.07 -3.44
CA TYR A 92 -9.44 9.27 -4.82
C TYR A 92 -9.28 10.76 -5.09
N ALA A 93 -8.10 11.33 -4.86
CA ALA A 93 -7.84 12.75 -5.02
C ALA A 93 -7.48 13.08 -6.47
N THR A 94 -8.26 13.92 -7.11
CA THR A 94 -7.99 14.41 -8.46
C THR A 94 -6.90 15.49 -8.49
N LYS A 95 -6.79 16.30 -7.42
CA LYS A 95 -5.87 17.43 -7.32
C LYS A 95 -5.03 17.36 -6.05
N GLN A 96 -3.76 17.75 -6.13
CA GLN A 96 -2.86 17.78 -4.97
C GLN A 96 -3.18 18.97 -4.05
N ILE A 97 -3.13 18.72 -2.73
CA ILE A 97 -3.30 19.73 -1.68
C ILE A 97 -1.90 20.24 -1.30
N ASP A 98 -1.70 21.55 -1.34
CA ASP A 98 -0.45 22.19 -0.91
C ASP A 98 -0.52 22.73 0.53
N SER A 99 0.60 23.23 1.05
CA SER A 99 0.67 23.78 2.41
C SER A 99 -0.24 25.00 2.65
N THR A 100 -0.54 25.77 1.60
CA THR A 100 -1.47 26.91 1.68
C THR A 100 -2.91 26.42 1.74
N ASP A 101 -3.23 25.37 0.98
CA ASP A 101 -4.54 24.72 1.03
C ASP A 101 -4.83 24.16 2.44
N VAL A 102 -3.82 23.54 3.08
CA VAL A 102 -3.95 23.03 4.45
C VAL A 102 -4.27 24.14 5.45
N LYS A 103 -3.63 25.31 5.33
CA LYS A 103 -3.94 26.46 6.20
C LYS A 103 -5.40 26.89 6.05
N ILE A 104 -5.88 27.01 4.80
CA ILE A 104 -7.26 27.39 4.52
C ILE A 104 -8.24 26.31 5.02
N LEU A 105 -7.97 25.03 4.79
CA LEU A 105 -8.82 23.93 5.26
C LEU A 105 -8.93 23.92 6.79
N ARG A 106 -7.84 24.18 7.52
CA ARG A 106 -7.86 24.30 8.98
C ARG A 106 -8.64 25.52 9.47
N GLU A 107 -8.57 26.63 8.75
CA GLU A 107 -9.37 27.83 9.04
C GLU A 107 -10.87 27.54 8.91
N ILE A 108 -11.29 26.89 7.83
CA ILE A 108 -12.71 26.70 7.48
C ILE A 108 -13.33 25.41 8.04
N GLN A 109 -12.57 24.55 8.71
CA GLN A 109 -13.07 23.23 9.16
C GLN A 109 -14.27 23.33 10.13
N SER A 110 -14.31 24.38 10.96
CA SER A 110 -15.40 24.64 11.92
C SER A 110 -16.56 25.47 11.33
N PHE A 111 -16.42 26.01 10.11
CA PHE A 111 -17.41 26.86 9.48
C PHE A 111 -18.60 26.04 8.98
N ASN A 112 -19.80 26.68 8.94
CA ASN A 112 -20.93 26.14 8.20
C ASN A 112 -20.73 26.33 6.67
N MET A 113 -21.60 25.72 5.84
CA MET A 113 -21.40 25.71 4.38
C MET A 113 -21.46 27.10 3.75
N ASP A 114 -22.26 28.03 4.28
CA ASP A 114 -22.39 29.38 3.76
C ASP A 114 -21.14 30.21 4.05
N GLN A 115 -20.61 30.11 5.27
CA GLN A 115 -19.33 30.71 5.67
C GLN A 115 -18.15 30.13 4.87
N ILE A 116 -18.16 28.85 4.59
CA ILE A 116 -17.13 28.21 3.74
C ILE A 116 -17.17 28.81 2.33
N ARG A 117 -18.34 28.86 1.72
CA ARG A 117 -18.50 29.45 0.37
C ARG A 117 -18.08 30.91 0.33
N GLU A 118 -18.48 31.71 1.31
CA GLU A 118 -18.09 33.11 1.44
C GLU A 118 -16.56 33.25 1.56
N ARG A 119 -15.92 32.47 2.44
CA ARG A 119 -14.47 32.53 2.61
C ARG A 119 -13.72 32.14 1.34
N LEU A 120 -14.16 31.07 0.67
CA LEU A 120 -13.53 30.54 -0.54
C LEU A 120 -13.78 31.43 -1.77
N SER A 121 -14.81 32.33 -1.77
CA SER A 121 -15.09 33.25 -2.89
C SER A 121 -13.91 34.19 -3.18
N LYS A 122 -13.01 34.37 -2.19
CA LYS A 122 -11.79 35.22 -2.31
C LYS A 122 -10.65 34.49 -3.05
N GLU A 123 -10.77 33.19 -3.28
CA GLU A 123 -9.75 32.38 -3.95
C GLU A 123 -10.01 32.29 -5.47
N LYS A 124 -8.99 31.92 -6.25
CA LYS A 124 -9.16 31.66 -7.69
C LYS A 124 -10.15 30.50 -7.91
N LYS A 125 -11.01 30.61 -8.92
CA LYS A 125 -12.12 29.67 -9.18
C LYS A 125 -11.68 28.20 -9.13
N SER A 126 -10.58 27.83 -9.79
CA SER A 126 -10.06 26.45 -9.78
C SER A 126 -9.64 25.96 -8.38
N ARG A 127 -9.13 26.86 -7.52
CA ARG A 127 -8.76 26.56 -6.14
C ARG A 127 -9.98 26.49 -5.24
N GLN A 128 -10.94 27.38 -5.46
CA GLN A 128 -12.22 27.40 -4.76
C GLN A 128 -12.96 26.06 -4.89
N GLU A 129 -13.12 25.57 -6.13
CA GLU A 129 -13.77 24.28 -6.41
C GLU A 129 -13.04 23.12 -5.72
N LYS A 130 -11.71 23.08 -5.85
CA LYS A 130 -10.88 22.04 -5.20
C LYS A 130 -11.05 22.03 -3.68
N LEU A 131 -10.96 23.18 -3.02
CA LEU A 131 -11.06 23.28 -1.56
C LEU A 131 -12.46 22.98 -1.07
N LEU A 132 -13.50 23.41 -1.80
CA LEU A 132 -14.88 23.12 -1.45
C LEU A 132 -15.17 21.62 -1.49
N GLU A 133 -14.75 20.93 -2.55
CA GLU A 133 -14.88 19.47 -2.65
C GLU A 133 -14.13 18.77 -1.52
N THR A 134 -12.90 19.18 -1.28
CA THR A 134 -12.04 18.57 -0.24
C THR A 134 -12.62 18.72 1.16
N ILE A 135 -13.13 19.90 1.52
CA ILE A 135 -13.70 20.10 2.88
C ILE A 135 -15.02 19.37 3.08
N ILE A 136 -15.82 19.21 2.02
CA ILE A 136 -17.03 18.38 2.06
C ILE A 136 -16.66 16.92 2.33
N ASP A 137 -15.67 16.39 1.62
CA ASP A 137 -15.20 15.01 1.83
C ASP A 137 -14.61 14.82 3.22
N ILE A 138 -13.80 15.77 3.71
CA ILE A 138 -13.24 15.74 5.07
C ILE A 138 -14.33 15.71 6.13
N LYS A 139 -15.35 16.55 6.03
CA LYS A 139 -16.48 16.57 6.97
C LYS A 139 -17.27 15.26 6.91
N LYS A 140 -17.52 14.74 5.73
CA LYS A 140 -18.19 13.45 5.54
C LYS A 140 -17.40 12.30 6.16
N ILE A 141 -16.07 12.23 5.93
CA ILE A 141 -15.22 11.23 6.55
C ILE A 141 -15.23 11.36 8.08
N SER A 142 -15.16 12.60 8.61
CA SER A 142 -15.22 12.87 10.05
C SER A 142 -16.53 12.37 10.67
N GLU A 143 -17.65 12.63 10.02
CA GLU A 143 -18.98 12.18 10.46
C GLU A 143 -19.10 10.64 10.44
N LEU A 144 -18.63 9.99 9.38
CA LEU A 144 -18.70 8.55 9.22
C LEU A 144 -17.81 7.79 10.20
N THR A 145 -16.64 8.34 10.51
CA THR A 145 -15.59 7.61 11.23
C THR A 145 -15.35 8.09 12.65
N GLY A 146 -15.85 9.29 13.02
CA GLY A 146 -15.60 9.91 14.32
C GLY A 146 -14.19 10.51 14.48
N TYR A 147 -13.33 10.43 13.48
CA TYR A 147 -12.02 11.10 13.52
C TYR A 147 -12.16 12.60 13.35
N THR A 148 -11.30 13.37 14.00
CA THR A 148 -11.33 14.84 13.89
C THR A 148 -10.98 15.32 12.49
N THR A 149 -11.59 16.42 12.06
CA THR A 149 -11.31 17.04 10.77
C THR A 149 -9.82 17.42 10.62
N ASP A 150 -9.16 17.89 11.68
CA ASP A 150 -7.72 18.22 11.67
C ASP A 150 -6.84 17.00 11.43
N TYR A 151 -7.18 15.85 12.05
CA TYR A 151 -6.51 14.59 11.78
C TYR A 151 -6.61 14.22 10.29
N ILE A 152 -7.82 14.29 9.72
CA ILE A 152 -8.08 13.94 8.32
C ILE A 152 -7.32 14.89 7.38
N ILE A 153 -7.36 16.23 7.63
CA ILE A 153 -6.61 17.24 6.86
C ILE A 153 -5.11 16.91 6.85
N THR A 154 -4.58 16.56 8.01
CA THR A 154 -3.15 16.20 8.13
C THR A 154 -2.81 14.96 7.30
N ARG A 155 -3.71 13.98 7.25
CA ARG A 155 -3.54 12.77 6.43
C ARG A 155 -3.58 13.08 4.93
N PHE A 156 -4.50 13.92 4.47
CA PHE A 156 -4.58 14.37 3.08
C PHE A 156 -3.30 15.05 2.59
N PHE A 157 -2.60 15.75 3.49
CA PHE A 157 -1.39 16.48 3.14
C PHE A 157 -0.11 15.63 3.22
N LYS A 158 0.03 14.81 4.28
CA LYS A 158 1.30 14.11 4.60
C LYS A 158 1.45 12.75 3.89
N GLN A 159 0.38 12.19 3.34
CA GLN A 159 0.47 10.85 2.75
C GLN A 159 1.02 10.88 1.32
N PRO A 160 1.96 9.98 1.01
CA PRO A 160 2.31 9.70 -0.38
C PRO A 160 1.09 9.14 -1.10
N ARG A 161 0.95 9.47 -2.37
CA ARG A 161 -0.08 8.87 -3.23
C ARG A 161 0.32 7.44 -3.53
N MET A 162 -0.61 6.51 -3.36
CA MET A 162 -0.39 5.10 -3.66
C MET A 162 -0.83 4.80 -5.09
N GLY A 163 0.03 4.13 -5.85
CA GLY A 163 -0.27 3.63 -7.19
C GLY A 163 -0.46 4.70 -8.27
N THR A 164 -0.95 4.26 -9.44
CA THR A 164 -1.26 5.10 -10.60
C THR A 164 -2.53 5.93 -10.40
N ASP A 165 -3.41 5.57 -9.47
CA ASP A 165 -4.79 6.06 -9.36
C ASP A 165 -4.98 7.24 -8.41
N LYS A 166 -3.91 7.94 -8.03
CA LYS A 166 -3.99 9.12 -7.14
C LYS A 166 -4.69 8.85 -5.79
N LEU A 167 -4.62 7.62 -5.32
CA LEU A 167 -5.24 7.14 -4.10
C LEU A 167 -4.49 7.67 -2.87
N ILE A 168 -5.21 8.29 -1.95
CA ILE A 168 -4.70 8.74 -0.65
C ILE A 168 -5.23 7.82 0.43
N LEU A 169 -4.34 7.19 1.19
CA LEU A 169 -4.69 6.43 2.37
C LEU A 169 -5.00 7.40 3.52
N VAL A 170 -6.27 7.58 3.84
CA VAL A 170 -6.72 8.52 4.89
C VAL A 170 -6.66 7.88 6.27
N ILE A 171 -7.23 6.68 6.42
CA ILE A 171 -7.24 5.92 7.68
C ILE A 171 -6.80 4.50 7.39
N GLU A 172 -5.69 4.07 8.01
CA GLU A 172 -5.04 2.80 7.72
C GLU A 172 -5.70 1.60 8.42
N ASP A 173 -6.16 1.75 9.62
CA ASP A 173 -6.71 0.66 10.42
C ASP A 173 -8.05 1.09 10.99
N LEU A 174 -9.07 1.03 10.16
CA LEU A 174 -10.41 1.41 10.55
C LEU A 174 -11.07 0.27 11.33
N ASP A 175 -11.68 0.58 12.47
CA ASP A 175 -12.46 -0.40 13.21
C ASP A 175 -13.53 -1.06 12.33
N LYS A 176 -13.68 -2.38 12.44
CA LYS A 176 -14.60 -3.16 11.60
C LYS A 176 -16.03 -2.64 11.66
N ASN A 177 -16.53 -2.29 12.85
CA ASN A 177 -17.91 -1.83 13.00
C ASN A 177 -18.10 -0.43 12.38
N ILE A 178 -17.06 0.42 12.48
CA ILE A 178 -17.07 1.74 11.84
C ILE A 178 -16.99 1.55 10.31
N ALA A 179 -16.12 0.65 9.82
CA ALA A 179 -15.99 0.36 8.40
C ALA A 179 -17.32 -0.11 7.79
N LEU A 180 -17.97 -1.09 8.39
CA LEU A 180 -19.26 -1.63 7.90
C LEU A 180 -20.36 -0.55 7.89
N LYS A 181 -20.46 0.26 8.94
CA LYS A 181 -21.42 1.37 9.00
C LYS A 181 -21.11 2.45 7.97
N ALA A 182 -19.83 2.69 7.70
CA ALA A 182 -19.42 3.68 6.72
C ALA A 182 -19.67 3.20 5.28
N ILE A 183 -19.43 1.93 4.97
CA ILE A 183 -19.75 1.32 3.66
C ILE A 183 -21.21 1.54 3.29
N GLU A 184 -22.15 1.31 4.24
CA GLU A 184 -23.58 1.52 4.01
C GLU A 184 -23.96 2.98 3.73
N LYS A 185 -23.20 3.93 4.29
CA LYS A 185 -23.49 5.37 4.21
C LYS A 185 -22.65 6.12 3.17
N ILE A 186 -21.59 5.50 2.65
CA ILE A 186 -20.78 6.11 1.61
C ILE A 186 -21.59 6.18 0.31
N ASN A 187 -21.91 7.41 -0.08
CA ASN A 187 -22.45 7.74 -1.40
C ASN A 187 -21.52 8.77 -2.02
N SER A 188 -20.35 8.33 -2.48
CA SER A 188 -19.32 9.21 -3.06
C SER A 188 -18.36 8.39 -3.92
N ASP A 189 -18.12 8.84 -5.13
CA ASP A 189 -17.15 8.23 -6.05
C ASP A 189 -15.68 8.52 -5.64
N ARG A 190 -15.48 9.33 -4.60
CA ARG A 190 -14.15 9.75 -4.14
C ARG A 190 -13.70 9.14 -2.82
N ILE A 191 -14.60 8.55 -2.08
CA ILE A 191 -14.30 7.94 -0.77
C ILE A 191 -14.66 6.47 -0.86
N ASP A 192 -13.73 5.60 -0.48
CA ASP A 192 -13.95 4.17 -0.48
C ASP A 192 -13.33 3.50 0.76
N ILE A 193 -13.81 2.32 1.07
CA ILE A 193 -13.27 1.48 2.14
C ILE A 193 -12.79 0.20 1.50
N LEU A 194 -11.49 0.00 1.56
CA LEU A 194 -10.84 -1.18 1.01
C LEU A 194 -10.50 -2.17 2.12
N GLU A 195 -10.70 -3.43 1.83
CA GLU A 195 -10.20 -4.53 2.65
C GLU A 195 -8.73 -4.81 2.34
N TYR A 196 -7.96 -5.16 3.37
CA TYR A 196 -6.59 -5.59 3.20
C TYR A 196 -6.21 -6.69 4.20
N ASN A 197 -5.17 -7.44 3.90
CA ASN A 197 -4.64 -8.45 4.81
C ASN A 197 -3.82 -7.78 5.91
N LYS A 198 -4.38 -7.72 7.13
CA LYS A 198 -3.70 -7.19 8.31
C LYS A 198 -3.03 -8.33 9.08
N ARG A 199 -1.77 -8.16 9.43
CA ARG A 199 -1.06 -9.08 10.32
C ARG A 199 -1.51 -8.85 11.76
N LEU A 200 -1.88 -9.92 12.45
CA LEU A 200 -2.27 -9.91 13.86
C LEU A 200 -1.39 -10.88 14.65
N TYR A 201 -0.89 -10.42 15.77
CA TYR A 201 -0.15 -11.19 16.76
C TYR A 201 -1.05 -11.38 17.98
N PRO A 202 -1.68 -12.55 18.18
CA PRO A 202 -2.67 -12.76 19.24
C PRO A 202 -2.11 -12.52 20.64
N GLU A 203 -0.86 -12.88 20.86
CA GLU A 203 -0.16 -12.73 22.13
C GLU A 203 0.66 -11.42 22.22
N ASP A 204 0.46 -10.54 21.27
CA ASP A 204 1.00 -9.19 21.12
C ASP A 204 2.51 -9.07 21.40
N ASN A 205 2.90 -8.92 22.68
CA ASN A 205 4.29 -8.70 23.06
C ASN A 205 5.08 -9.99 23.34
N ILE A 206 4.42 -11.15 23.45
CA ILE A 206 5.09 -12.42 23.80
C ILE A 206 6.00 -12.89 22.63
N ALA A 207 7.25 -13.20 22.98
CA ALA A 207 8.29 -13.59 22.01
C ALA A 207 8.54 -12.55 20.90
N SER A 208 8.31 -11.27 21.18
CA SER A 208 8.34 -10.19 20.20
C SER A 208 9.65 -10.08 19.43
N HIS A 209 10.77 -10.30 20.09
CA HIS A 209 12.11 -10.27 19.47
C HIS A 209 12.44 -11.50 18.61
N VAL A 210 11.72 -12.61 18.82
CA VAL A 210 11.86 -13.84 18.01
C VAL A 210 10.96 -13.73 16.79
N ILE A 211 9.68 -13.47 16.99
CA ILE A 211 8.68 -13.39 15.93
C ILE A 211 9.02 -12.22 14.99
N GLY A 212 9.28 -11.05 15.54
CA GLY A 212 9.47 -9.84 14.75
C GLY A 212 8.14 -9.28 14.26
N ASN A 213 8.20 -8.36 13.31
CA ASN A 213 7.01 -7.68 12.80
C ASN A 213 7.09 -7.44 11.29
N VAL A 214 5.94 -7.22 10.68
CA VAL A 214 5.81 -6.78 9.30
C VAL A 214 5.51 -5.28 9.24
N LYS A 215 5.90 -4.63 8.14
CA LYS A 215 5.48 -3.27 7.76
C LYS A 215 5.40 -3.15 6.24
N PRO A 216 4.73 -2.12 5.73
CA PRO A 216 4.82 -1.79 4.32
C PRO A 216 6.27 -1.64 3.88
N ILE A 217 6.56 -2.12 2.68
CA ILE A 217 7.87 -1.98 2.04
C ILE A 217 8.18 -0.49 1.85
N ASP A 218 9.41 -0.07 2.15
CA ASP A 218 9.84 1.29 1.83
C ASP A 218 10.49 1.35 0.43
N GLU A 219 10.70 2.56 -0.08
CA GLU A 219 11.23 2.78 -1.43
C GLU A 219 12.60 2.12 -1.64
N LYS A 220 13.48 2.15 -0.63
CA LYS A 220 14.83 1.56 -0.72
C LYS A 220 14.78 0.04 -0.72
N GLU A 221 13.87 -0.53 0.04
CA GLU A 221 13.62 -1.97 0.09
C GLU A 221 12.97 -2.44 -1.20
N TYR A 222 12.00 -1.68 -1.72
CA TYR A 222 11.35 -1.97 -2.99
C TYR A 222 12.34 -2.00 -4.15
N GLU A 223 13.22 -1.00 -4.26
CA GLU A 223 14.26 -0.99 -5.31
C GLU A 223 15.18 -2.22 -5.27
N LYS A 224 15.36 -2.85 -4.11
CA LYS A 224 16.16 -4.07 -3.97
C LYS A 224 15.38 -5.35 -4.26
N LEU A 225 14.07 -5.33 -4.02
CA LEU A 225 13.23 -6.54 -4.02
C LEU A 225 12.25 -6.62 -5.20
N LYS A 226 12.13 -5.57 -6.02
CA LYS A 226 11.20 -5.51 -7.16
C LYS A 226 11.43 -6.67 -8.15
N ASP A 227 12.69 -7.02 -8.40
CA ASP A 227 13.05 -8.12 -9.31
C ASP A 227 12.77 -9.51 -8.70
N GLU A 228 12.47 -9.57 -7.40
CA GLU A 228 12.09 -10.78 -6.67
C GLU A 228 10.55 -10.91 -6.53
N GLY A 229 9.78 -10.11 -7.28
CA GLY A 229 8.32 -10.16 -7.32
C GLY A 229 7.63 -9.43 -6.17
N TYR A 230 8.31 -8.50 -5.51
CA TYR A 230 7.68 -7.60 -4.54
C TYR A 230 7.06 -6.39 -5.23
N GLN A 231 5.93 -5.94 -4.69
CA GLN A 231 5.25 -4.72 -5.11
C GLN A 231 5.44 -3.62 -4.06
N ASN A 232 5.30 -2.38 -4.48
CA ASN A 232 5.42 -1.21 -3.58
C ASN A 232 4.32 -1.13 -2.50
N THR A 233 3.30 -1.98 -2.59
CA THR A 233 2.20 -2.11 -1.62
C THR A 233 2.34 -3.29 -0.69
N ASP A 234 3.41 -4.10 -0.83
CA ASP A 234 3.59 -5.31 -0.04
C ASP A 234 3.96 -5.03 1.41
N LEU A 235 3.53 -5.94 2.29
CA LEU A 235 4.03 -6.04 3.65
C LEU A 235 5.25 -6.95 3.65
N ILE A 236 6.34 -6.49 4.28
CA ILE A 236 7.57 -7.28 4.42
C ILE A 236 7.94 -7.44 5.88
N GLY A 237 8.61 -8.53 6.21
CA GLY A 237 9.19 -8.76 7.52
C GLY A 237 10.35 -7.80 7.80
N LYS A 238 10.29 -7.06 8.91
CA LYS A 238 11.31 -6.10 9.30
C LYS A 238 12.33 -6.66 10.29
N LYS A 239 11.91 -7.59 11.13
CA LYS A 239 12.74 -8.22 12.19
C LYS A 239 12.33 -9.67 12.41
N GLY A 240 13.14 -10.40 13.17
CA GLY A 240 12.85 -11.76 13.63
C GLY A 240 12.63 -12.78 12.51
N VAL A 241 11.83 -13.80 12.82
CA VAL A 241 11.46 -14.83 11.85
C VAL A 241 10.61 -14.30 10.70
N GLU A 242 9.80 -13.27 10.95
CA GLU A 242 9.04 -12.56 9.90
C GLU A 242 9.97 -12.05 8.78
N LYS A 243 11.16 -11.54 9.15
CA LYS A 243 12.15 -11.06 8.17
C LYS A 243 12.95 -12.20 7.56
N TYR A 244 13.38 -13.16 8.37
CA TYR A 244 14.27 -14.21 7.90
C TYR A 244 13.59 -15.15 6.88
N TYR A 245 12.30 -15.46 7.13
CA TYR A 245 11.48 -16.32 6.26
C TYR A 245 10.49 -15.54 5.41
N ASP A 246 10.77 -14.26 5.13
CA ASP A 246 9.83 -13.38 4.43
C ASP A 246 9.41 -13.93 3.08
N LYS A 247 10.36 -14.44 2.29
CA LYS A 247 10.10 -14.98 0.95
C LYS A 247 9.19 -16.21 0.97
N GLU A 248 9.43 -17.12 1.92
CA GLU A 248 8.64 -18.34 2.07
C GLU A 248 7.24 -18.03 2.59
N MET A 249 7.13 -17.04 3.47
CA MET A 249 5.87 -16.65 4.11
C MET A 249 5.01 -15.74 3.25
N LYS A 250 5.59 -14.97 2.32
CA LYS A 250 4.85 -14.02 1.48
C LYS A 250 3.81 -14.71 0.60
N GLY A 251 4.12 -15.88 0.04
CA GLY A 251 3.32 -16.54 -0.98
C GLY A 251 3.51 -15.93 -2.37
N GLN A 252 2.64 -16.30 -3.29
CA GLN A 252 2.65 -15.80 -4.66
C GLN A 252 1.31 -15.15 -4.98
N ASP A 253 1.34 -13.88 -5.36
CA ASP A 253 0.13 -13.15 -5.74
C ASP A 253 -0.49 -13.75 -6.99
N GLY A 254 -1.83 -13.79 -7.03
CA GLY A 254 -2.60 -14.13 -8.21
C GLY A 254 -2.89 -12.90 -9.06
N ILE A 255 -3.43 -13.14 -10.25
CA ILE A 255 -3.80 -12.10 -11.21
C ILE A 255 -5.23 -12.35 -11.67
N GLU A 256 -6.07 -11.34 -11.55
CA GLU A 256 -7.41 -11.32 -12.13
C GLU A 256 -7.44 -10.29 -13.26
N ASN A 257 -7.64 -10.75 -14.48
CA ASN A 257 -7.85 -9.88 -15.63
C ASN A 257 -9.35 -9.71 -15.86
N VAL A 258 -9.82 -8.46 -15.82
CA VAL A 258 -11.21 -8.11 -16.09
C VAL A 258 -11.31 -7.17 -17.29
N GLU A 259 -12.30 -7.41 -18.14
CA GLU A 259 -12.66 -6.45 -19.19
C GLU A 259 -13.62 -5.42 -18.60
N VAL A 260 -13.30 -4.15 -18.79
CA VAL A 260 -14.10 -3.03 -18.25
C VAL A 260 -14.67 -2.16 -19.37
N ASP A 261 -15.82 -1.53 -19.11
CA ASP A 261 -16.40 -0.51 -19.98
C ASP A 261 -15.69 0.85 -19.85
N ALA A 262 -16.13 1.85 -20.62
CA ALA A 262 -15.57 3.21 -20.57
C ALA A 262 -15.80 3.92 -19.22
N LYS A 263 -16.67 3.38 -18.35
CA LYS A 263 -16.93 3.88 -16.99
C LYS A 263 -16.16 3.10 -15.92
N GLY A 264 -15.43 2.03 -16.32
CA GLY A 264 -14.69 1.19 -15.40
C GLY A 264 -15.48 0.02 -14.80
N ASN A 265 -16.74 -0.22 -15.25
CA ASN A 265 -17.52 -1.36 -14.78
C ASN A 265 -17.04 -2.65 -15.43
N THR A 266 -16.94 -3.72 -14.65
CA THR A 266 -16.57 -5.04 -15.17
C THR A 266 -17.64 -5.60 -16.10
N ILE A 267 -17.26 -5.85 -17.36
CA ILE A 267 -18.11 -6.50 -18.37
C ILE A 267 -18.01 -8.02 -18.23
N ARG A 268 -16.78 -8.54 -18.16
CA ARG A 268 -16.50 -9.97 -17.97
C ARG A 268 -15.15 -10.19 -17.32
N ARG A 269 -15.02 -11.34 -16.67
CA ARG A 269 -13.72 -11.84 -16.16
C ARG A 269 -13.03 -12.63 -17.27
N LEU A 270 -11.74 -12.39 -17.41
CA LEU A 270 -10.86 -13.12 -18.34
C LEU A 270 -10.12 -14.25 -17.59
N GLU A 271 -8.96 -14.67 -18.10
CA GLU A 271 -8.12 -15.65 -17.42
C GLU A 271 -7.61 -15.11 -16.08
N ASN A 272 -7.76 -15.93 -15.04
CA ASN A 272 -7.27 -15.65 -13.71
C ASN A 272 -6.16 -16.62 -13.33
N THR A 273 -5.19 -16.14 -12.60
CA THR A 273 -4.23 -16.97 -11.89
C THR A 273 -4.51 -16.86 -10.40
N ASP A 274 -4.81 -17.96 -9.75
CA ASP A 274 -5.09 -17.97 -8.32
C ASP A 274 -3.82 -17.63 -7.52
N SER A 275 -4.00 -16.95 -6.38
CA SER A 275 -2.92 -16.71 -5.45
C SER A 275 -2.53 -17.98 -4.69
N ILE A 276 -1.24 -18.16 -4.42
CA ILE A 276 -0.72 -19.27 -3.61
C ILE A 276 -0.31 -18.73 -2.25
N ALA A 277 -0.96 -19.22 -1.20
CA ALA A 277 -0.65 -18.80 0.18
C ALA A 277 0.80 -19.10 0.55
N GLY A 278 1.40 -18.24 1.37
CA GLY A 278 2.73 -18.45 1.92
C GLY A 278 2.80 -19.64 2.87
N LYS A 279 4.02 -20.19 3.04
CA LYS A 279 4.25 -21.32 3.95
C LYS A 279 4.12 -20.87 5.40
N SER A 280 3.40 -21.64 6.20
CA SER A 280 3.32 -21.43 7.65
C SER A 280 4.58 -21.99 8.34
N LEU A 281 4.97 -21.35 9.44
CA LEU A 281 6.15 -21.71 10.23
C LEU A 281 5.73 -22.31 11.57
N TYR A 282 6.40 -23.35 11.99
CA TYR A 282 6.29 -23.96 13.32
C TYR A 282 7.60 -23.73 14.06
N LEU A 283 7.56 -22.91 15.11
CA LEU A 283 8.72 -22.60 15.92
C LEU A 283 8.92 -23.67 17.00
N SER A 284 10.13 -23.78 17.50
CA SER A 284 10.43 -24.64 18.65
C SER A 284 10.05 -24.01 19.99
N ILE A 285 9.58 -22.76 19.98
CA ILE A 285 9.15 -22.01 21.16
C ILE A 285 7.93 -22.69 21.78
N ASP A 286 7.94 -22.85 23.10
CA ASP A 286 6.81 -23.25 23.93
C ASP A 286 6.13 -21.96 24.44
N LEU A 287 4.91 -21.70 23.97
CA LEU A 287 4.22 -20.46 24.28
C LEU A 287 3.92 -20.29 25.77
N GLU A 288 3.56 -21.37 26.48
CA GLU A 288 3.23 -21.29 27.90
C GLU A 288 4.48 -21.00 28.74
N LEU A 289 5.60 -21.67 28.42
CA LEU A 289 6.87 -21.37 29.07
C LEU A 289 7.35 -19.97 28.73
N GLN A 290 7.18 -19.52 27.49
CA GLN A 290 7.51 -18.15 27.06
C GLN A 290 6.73 -17.11 27.88
N LYS A 291 5.41 -17.27 28.03
CA LYS A 291 4.55 -16.41 28.86
C LYS A 291 4.99 -16.40 30.32
N PHE A 292 5.23 -17.57 30.88
CA PHE A 292 5.69 -17.70 32.26
C PHE A 292 7.00 -16.94 32.48
N MET A 293 7.99 -17.12 31.60
CA MET A 293 9.28 -16.47 31.70
C MET A 293 9.20 -14.96 31.43
N THR A 294 8.37 -14.51 30.48
CA THR A 294 8.13 -13.09 30.26
C THR A 294 7.58 -12.42 31.52
N LYS A 295 6.61 -13.06 32.18
CA LYS A 295 6.03 -12.59 33.45
C LYS A 295 7.09 -12.57 34.57
N ALA A 296 7.96 -13.57 34.67
CA ALA A 296 9.03 -13.62 35.68
C ALA A 296 10.08 -12.52 35.49
N PHE A 297 10.14 -11.91 34.29
CA PHE A 297 11.03 -10.80 33.96
C PHE A 297 10.38 -9.41 34.14
N GLU A 298 9.14 -9.32 34.56
CA GLU A 298 8.49 -8.04 34.82
C GLU A 298 9.34 -7.19 35.78
N GLY A 299 9.57 -5.92 35.42
CA GLY A 299 10.38 -4.98 36.14
C GLY A 299 11.91 -5.16 36.04
N LYS A 300 12.37 -6.17 35.28
CA LYS A 300 13.80 -6.44 35.06
C LYS A 300 14.22 -5.94 33.68
N ASN A 301 15.52 -5.95 33.39
CA ASN A 301 16.09 -5.62 32.11
C ASN A 301 17.16 -6.65 31.74
N GLY A 302 16.92 -7.50 30.77
CA GLY A 302 17.85 -8.58 30.46
C GLY A 302 17.30 -9.61 29.47
N VAL A 303 17.91 -10.78 29.47
CA VAL A 303 17.58 -11.88 28.56
C VAL A 303 17.53 -13.21 29.31
N PHE A 304 16.59 -14.08 28.90
CA PHE A 304 16.54 -15.48 29.30
C PHE A 304 16.35 -16.35 28.06
N ILE A 305 17.17 -17.38 27.93
CA ILE A 305 17.11 -18.33 26.84
C ILE A 305 17.21 -19.74 27.42
N ALA A 306 16.25 -20.62 27.09
CA ALA A 306 16.34 -22.03 27.36
C ALA A 306 16.42 -22.80 26.06
N MET A 307 17.39 -23.69 25.98
CA MET A 307 17.68 -24.51 24.79
C MET A 307 17.76 -25.98 25.17
N GLU A 308 17.19 -26.84 24.34
CA GLU A 308 17.30 -28.28 24.51
C GLU A 308 18.72 -28.75 24.19
N ALA A 309 19.41 -29.33 25.16
CA ALA A 309 20.82 -29.62 25.06
C ALA A 309 21.15 -30.62 23.90
N LYS A 310 20.25 -31.58 23.59
CA LYS A 310 20.48 -32.58 22.56
C LYS A 310 20.26 -32.08 21.14
N THR A 311 19.28 -31.20 20.92
CA THR A 311 18.84 -30.79 19.59
C THR A 311 19.27 -29.41 19.21
N GLY A 312 19.60 -28.54 20.21
CA GLY A 312 19.85 -27.13 20.02
C GLY A 312 18.57 -26.30 19.81
N LYS A 313 17.38 -26.90 19.93
CA LYS A 313 16.12 -26.19 19.78
C LYS A 313 15.91 -25.19 20.92
N ILE A 314 15.63 -23.95 20.58
CA ILE A 314 15.29 -22.90 21.54
C ILE A 314 13.82 -23.06 21.96
N ILE A 315 13.60 -23.35 23.24
CA ILE A 315 12.26 -23.61 23.81
C ILE A 315 11.62 -22.30 24.27
N THR A 316 12.41 -21.37 24.79
CA THR A 316 11.97 -20.01 25.14
C THR A 316 13.09 -19.02 24.95
N PHE A 317 12.73 -17.79 24.55
CA PHE A 317 13.66 -16.70 24.31
C PHE A 317 13.01 -15.38 24.73
N VAL A 318 13.30 -14.90 25.90
CA VAL A 318 12.83 -13.63 26.45
C VAL A 318 13.92 -12.59 26.33
N SER A 319 13.65 -11.49 25.66
CA SER A 319 14.48 -10.27 25.68
C SER A 319 13.64 -9.13 26.25
N TYR A 320 13.77 -8.88 27.54
CA TYR A 320 12.87 -7.96 28.26
C TYR A 320 13.48 -6.55 28.42
N PRO A 321 12.67 -5.47 28.29
CA PRO A 321 11.25 -5.47 28.02
C PRO A 321 10.92 -5.94 26.61
N GLU A 322 9.83 -6.71 26.50
CA GLU A 322 9.24 -7.05 25.21
C GLU A 322 8.39 -5.89 24.67
N ILE A 323 8.02 -5.93 23.40
CA ILE A 323 7.35 -4.84 22.71
C ILE A 323 6.10 -5.35 22.00
N SER A 324 5.05 -4.56 22.01
CA SER A 324 3.84 -4.86 21.22
C SER A 324 4.16 -4.97 19.74
N LEU A 325 3.96 -6.18 19.16
CA LEU A 325 4.14 -6.45 17.74
C LEU A 325 3.02 -5.82 16.91
N ASN A 326 1.79 -5.79 17.45
CA ASN A 326 0.68 -5.13 16.80
C ASN A 326 0.92 -3.63 16.68
N LEU A 327 1.50 -3.00 17.72
CA LEU A 327 1.94 -1.61 17.66
C LEU A 327 3.06 -1.41 16.62
N LEU A 328 4.08 -2.27 16.63
CA LEU A 328 5.19 -2.18 15.67
C LEU A 328 4.74 -2.37 14.22
N SER A 329 3.71 -3.17 13.99
CA SER A 329 3.15 -3.45 12.65
C SER A 329 2.15 -2.40 12.18
N SER A 330 1.72 -1.51 13.07
CA SER A 330 0.86 -0.37 12.77
C SER A 330 1.67 0.93 12.66
N ARG A 331 0.99 2.04 12.37
CA ARG A 331 1.59 3.36 12.42
C ARG A 331 1.71 3.83 13.86
N ILE A 332 2.93 3.99 14.32
CA ILE A 332 3.23 4.47 15.67
C ILE A 332 3.22 6.01 15.67
N PRO A 333 2.47 6.68 16.58
CA PRO A 333 2.57 8.13 16.77
C PRO A 333 3.99 8.58 17.13
N ASP A 334 4.41 9.74 16.61
CA ASP A 334 5.79 10.24 16.80
C ASP A 334 6.21 10.34 18.28
N ALA A 335 5.28 10.76 19.14
CA ALA A 335 5.53 10.83 20.60
C ALA A 335 5.86 9.45 21.19
N GLN A 336 5.06 8.44 20.86
CA GLN A 336 5.24 7.07 21.35
C GLN A 336 6.49 6.41 20.75
N TRP A 337 6.80 6.70 19.48
CA TRP A 337 8.03 6.25 18.85
C TRP A 337 9.26 6.84 19.55
N ASN A 338 9.26 8.15 19.85
CA ASN A 338 10.34 8.81 20.56
C ASN A 338 10.51 8.25 21.98
N GLU A 339 9.44 7.90 22.67
CA GLU A 339 9.50 7.23 23.98
C GLU A 339 10.21 5.88 23.87
N LEU A 340 9.85 5.04 22.91
CA LEU A 340 10.47 3.74 22.67
C LEU A 340 11.96 3.85 22.33
N VAL A 341 12.33 4.78 21.47
CA VAL A 341 13.73 4.97 21.02
C VAL A 341 14.61 5.50 22.15
N ASN A 342 14.10 6.44 22.95
CA ASN A 342 14.85 7.08 24.03
C ASN A 342 14.77 6.33 25.38
N SER A 343 14.04 5.20 25.41
CA SER A 343 13.90 4.41 26.63
C SER A 343 15.24 3.89 27.13
N LYS A 344 15.52 4.10 28.41
CA LYS A 344 16.73 3.59 29.09
C LYS A 344 16.81 2.07 29.06
N THR A 345 15.68 1.38 29.06
CA THR A 345 15.60 -0.08 29.00
C THR A 345 15.82 -0.66 27.60
N LYS A 346 15.89 0.20 26.55
CA LYS A 346 16.13 -0.16 25.14
C LYS A 346 15.25 -1.32 24.67
N PRO A 347 13.93 -1.19 24.72
CA PRO A 347 13.02 -2.29 24.36
C PRO A 347 13.14 -2.72 22.90
N LEU A 348 13.58 -1.84 21.98
CA LEU A 348 13.78 -2.12 20.56
C LEU A 348 14.98 -3.04 20.27
N VAL A 349 15.84 -3.29 21.25
CA VAL A 349 17.07 -4.07 21.10
C VAL A 349 16.81 -5.52 21.52
N ASN A 350 17.08 -6.46 20.62
CA ASN A 350 17.14 -7.88 20.98
C ASN A 350 18.41 -8.14 21.81
N LYS A 351 18.25 -8.19 23.12
CA LYS A 351 19.37 -8.32 24.07
C LYS A 351 20.06 -9.70 24.01
N GLY A 352 19.34 -10.72 23.56
CA GLY A 352 19.91 -12.06 23.40
C GLY A 352 20.86 -12.22 22.21
N VAL A 353 20.70 -11.31 21.20
CA VAL A 353 21.54 -11.34 19.99
C VAL A 353 22.53 -10.19 19.95
N ALA A 354 22.10 -9.00 20.35
CA ALA A 354 22.89 -7.76 20.26
C ALA A 354 23.43 -7.27 21.62
N GLY A 355 23.08 -7.93 22.73
CA GLY A 355 23.58 -7.57 24.06
C GLY A 355 25.03 -8.00 24.24
N LEU A 356 25.83 -7.12 24.79
CA LEU A 356 27.24 -7.39 25.18
C LEU A 356 27.29 -7.64 26.67
N TYR A 357 27.60 -8.87 27.07
CA TYR A 357 27.68 -9.28 28.46
C TYR A 357 29.05 -9.86 28.76
N PRO A 358 29.67 -9.55 29.92
CA PRO A 358 30.92 -10.20 30.32
C PRO A 358 30.65 -11.69 30.60
N PRO A 359 31.34 -12.59 29.90
CA PRO A 359 31.05 -14.03 29.97
C PRO A 359 31.40 -14.66 31.33
N GLY A 360 32.27 -14.06 32.08
CA GLY A 360 32.72 -14.59 33.36
C GLY A 360 33.31 -16.01 33.24
N SER A 361 33.05 -16.88 34.25
CA SER A 361 33.57 -18.25 34.27
C SER A 361 33.04 -19.17 33.13
N THR A 362 31.98 -18.81 32.41
CA THR A 362 31.49 -19.58 31.25
C THR A 362 32.52 -19.59 30.13
N TYR A 363 33.39 -18.57 30.06
CA TYR A 363 34.47 -18.50 29.07
C TYR A 363 35.60 -19.50 29.32
N LYS A 364 35.68 -20.09 30.51
CA LYS A 364 36.72 -21.09 30.86
C LYS A 364 36.65 -22.36 29.97
N ALA A 365 35.46 -22.71 29.53
CA ALA A 365 35.29 -23.85 28.58
C ALA A 365 35.99 -23.58 27.24
N VAL A 366 35.86 -22.32 26.73
CA VAL A 366 36.55 -21.92 25.48
C VAL A 366 38.08 -21.83 25.71
N THR A 367 38.50 -21.27 26.80
CA THR A 367 39.93 -21.18 27.16
C THR A 367 40.52 -22.59 27.31
N GLY A 368 39.82 -23.51 28.00
CA GLY A 368 40.25 -24.89 28.14
C GLY A 368 40.40 -25.62 26.84
N ALA A 369 39.43 -25.49 25.93
CA ALA A 369 39.49 -26.06 24.58
C ALA A 369 40.68 -25.52 23.78
N ALA A 370 40.93 -24.20 23.85
CA ALA A 370 42.04 -23.55 23.16
C ALA A 370 43.41 -24.03 23.71
N ILE A 371 43.53 -24.26 25.00
CA ILE A 371 44.74 -24.83 25.62
C ILE A 371 44.97 -26.24 25.10
N LEU A 372 43.96 -27.09 25.07
CA LEU A 372 44.05 -28.44 24.54
C LEU A 372 44.44 -28.48 23.06
N GLU A 373 43.86 -27.62 22.25
CA GLU A 373 44.21 -27.52 20.83
C GLU A 373 45.60 -26.96 20.56
N SER A 374 46.09 -26.09 21.42
CA SER A 374 47.44 -25.50 21.29
C SER A 374 48.57 -26.50 21.66
N GLY A 375 48.24 -27.71 22.17
CA GLY A 375 49.21 -28.69 22.59
C GLY A 375 49.96 -28.36 23.88
N ILE A 376 49.55 -27.26 24.59
CA ILE A 376 50.08 -26.92 25.90
C ILE A 376 49.58 -27.96 26.91
N SER A 377 50.49 -28.72 27.49
CA SER A 377 50.14 -29.70 28.52
C SER A 377 49.67 -28.99 29.80
N PRO A 378 48.49 -29.34 30.36
CA PRO A 378 48.03 -28.77 31.61
C PRO A 378 48.81 -29.23 32.84
N TYR A 379 49.83 -30.03 32.66
CA TYR A 379 50.66 -30.66 33.71
C TYR A 379 52.15 -30.31 33.63
N GLU A 380 52.53 -29.33 32.81
CA GLU A 380 53.88 -28.77 32.80
C GLU A 380 53.96 -27.44 33.56
#